data_146140220b907dbed70a5d2bd932708a
#
_entry.id   146140220b907dbed70a5d2bd932708a
#
_cell.length_a   1.000
_cell.length_b   1.000
_cell.length_c   1.000
_cell.angle_alpha   90.00
_cell.angle_beta   90.00
_cell.angle_gamma   90.00
#
_symmetry.space_group_name_H-M   'P 1'
#
loop_
_entity.id
_entity.type
_entity.pdbx_description
1 polymer ?
#
loop_
_entity_poly.entity_id
_entity_poly.type
_entity_poly.pdbx_seq_one_letter_code
_entity_poly.pdbx_strand_id
1 'polypeptide(L)'
;MYETLVLFVQKVYTISMETSKDISDKNARKSCDFEWHGKAIGLLDLDAFFASVEQLDHPEWRGKPVIVGGSPHKRGVVSTASYEARKFGVHSAMPSATAVRLCPHAIWTSGRYDRYSEMSALVMGFLKDETPLVEQVSIDEAFFDITPGRFSKEN
;
A
#
# COMPACT_ATOMS: atom_id res chain seq x y z
N MET A 1 11.04 -11.62 -11.23
CA MET A 1 11.04 -10.27 -10.61
C MET A 1 9.66 -9.62 -10.66
N TYR A 2 8.89 -9.80 -11.75
CA TYR A 2 7.51 -9.26 -11.87
C TYR A 2 6.48 -9.95 -10.95
N GLU A 3 6.55 -11.25 -10.75
CA GLU A 3 5.60 -11.99 -9.91
C GLU A 3 5.66 -11.60 -8.42
N THR A 4 6.82 -11.18 -7.93
CA THR A 4 6.99 -10.76 -6.54
C THR A 4 6.43 -9.36 -6.28
N LEU A 5 6.42 -8.50 -7.31
CA LEU A 5 5.88 -7.14 -7.22
C LEU A 5 4.33 -7.16 -7.23
N VAL A 6 3.72 -8.09 -7.98
CA VAL A 6 2.26 -8.28 -8.03
C VAL A 6 1.69 -8.64 -6.66
N LEU A 7 2.43 -9.38 -5.83
CA LEU A 7 2.04 -9.68 -4.44
C LEU A 7 2.10 -8.44 -3.52
N PHE A 8 2.87 -7.42 -3.89
CA PHE A 8 3.03 -6.18 -3.12
C PHE A 8 1.87 -5.20 -3.33
N VAL A 9 1.23 -5.24 -4.51
CA VAL A 9 0.16 -4.31 -4.93
C VAL A 9 -1.23 -4.87 -4.62
N GLN A 10 -1.37 -5.83 -3.73
CA GLN A 10 -2.67 -6.51 -3.47
C GLN A 10 -3.73 -5.68 -2.75
N LYS A 11 -3.51 -4.38 -2.48
CA LYS A 11 -4.58 -3.47 -2.02
C LYS A 11 -4.38 -2.05 -2.52
N VAL A 12 -4.65 -1.86 -3.79
CA VAL A 12 -5.02 -0.53 -4.30
C VAL A 12 -6.53 -0.47 -4.30
N TYR A 13 -7.16 0.35 -3.48
CA TYR A 13 -8.53 0.81 -3.69
C TYR A 13 -8.91 1.94 -2.75
N THR A 14 -8.98 3.12 -3.27
CA THR A 14 -10.16 3.95 -3.12
C THR A 14 -10.29 4.78 -4.40
N ILE A 15 -11.12 4.35 -5.32
CA ILE A 15 -11.57 5.19 -6.42
C ILE A 15 -12.70 6.02 -5.82
N SER A 16 -12.44 7.29 -5.53
CA SER A 16 -13.49 8.26 -5.22
C SER A 16 -14.17 8.61 -6.53
N MET A 17 -15.28 7.96 -6.80
CA MET A 17 -16.17 8.31 -7.91
C MET A 17 -17.09 9.42 -7.42
N GLU A 18 -16.94 10.64 -7.93
CA GLU A 18 -18.03 11.63 -7.88
C GLU A 18 -19.12 11.20 -8.84
N THR A 19 -20.08 10.42 -8.34
CA THR A 19 -21.29 10.09 -9.08
C THR A 19 -22.28 11.25 -8.94
N SER A 20 -22.63 11.91 -10.03
CA SER A 20 -23.89 12.65 -10.09
C SER A 20 -25.05 11.65 -9.96
N LYS A 21 -26.01 11.99 -9.11
CA LYS A 21 -27.21 11.24 -8.74
C LYS A 21 -27.90 10.58 -9.94
N ASP A 22 -28.15 9.30 -9.81
CA ASP A 22 -29.31 8.50 -10.16
C ASP A 22 -28.90 7.08 -10.58
N ILE A 23 -28.81 6.17 -9.62
CA ILE A 23 -28.90 4.74 -9.91
C ILE A 23 -29.91 4.12 -8.94
N SER A 24 -31.19 4.16 -9.32
CA SER A 24 -32.20 3.23 -8.87
C SER A 24 -32.58 2.34 -10.04
N ASP A 25 -31.89 1.25 -10.25
CA ASP A 25 -32.50 0.10 -10.93
C ASP A 25 -31.87 -1.23 -10.51
N LYS A 26 -32.68 -2.02 -9.83
CA LYS A 26 -32.35 -3.38 -9.43
C LYS A 26 -32.81 -4.29 -10.56
N ASN A 27 -31.92 -4.76 -11.40
CA ASN A 27 -31.94 -5.98 -12.22
C ASN A 27 -31.34 -5.76 -13.60
N ALA A 28 -30.02 -5.92 -13.74
CA ALA A 28 -29.48 -6.38 -15.03
C ALA A 28 -28.04 -6.89 -14.83
N ARG A 29 -27.84 -8.19 -14.78
CA ARG A 29 -26.57 -8.82 -15.20
C ARG A 29 -26.51 -8.71 -16.73
N LYS A 30 -26.14 -7.57 -17.25
CA LYS A 30 -25.65 -7.38 -18.61
C LYS A 30 -24.23 -6.87 -18.51
N SER A 31 -23.34 -7.36 -19.38
CA SER A 31 -22.02 -6.79 -19.61
C SER A 31 -22.18 -5.28 -19.68
N CYS A 32 -21.79 -4.56 -18.62
CA CYS A 32 -21.86 -3.11 -18.63
C CYS A 32 -20.70 -2.64 -19.49
N ASP A 33 -20.98 -2.26 -20.73
CA ASP A 33 -20.16 -1.29 -21.45
C ASP A 33 -20.36 0.07 -20.75
N PHE A 34 -19.77 0.15 -19.55
CA PHE A 34 -19.82 1.37 -18.75
C PHE A 34 -18.72 2.31 -19.25
N GLU A 35 -19.09 3.21 -20.13
CA GLU A 35 -18.21 4.28 -20.58
C GLU A 35 -18.15 5.37 -19.51
N TRP A 36 -17.00 5.47 -18.83
CA TRP A 36 -16.77 6.52 -17.84
C TRP A 36 -16.36 7.82 -18.53
N HIS A 37 -17.14 8.90 -18.34
CA HIS A 37 -16.90 10.22 -18.93
C HIS A 37 -16.41 11.27 -17.91
N GLY A 38 -16.25 10.90 -16.64
CA GLY A 38 -15.82 11.79 -15.57
C GLY A 38 -14.30 11.77 -15.31
N LYS A 39 -13.86 12.55 -14.32
CA LYS A 39 -12.50 12.42 -13.78
C LYS A 39 -12.37 11.12 -13.01
N ALA A 40 -11.25 10.43 -13.17
CA ALA A 40 -10.91 9.22 -12.41
C ALA A 40 -9.56 9.45 -11.72
N ILE A 41 -9.64 9.75 -10.41
CA ILE A 41 -8.46 9.95 -9.56
C ILE A 41 -8.32 8.74 -8.65
N GLY A 42 -7.16 8.09 -8.71
CA GLY A 42 -6.79 6.99 -7.83
C GLY A 42 -5.90 7.47 -6.68
N LEU A 43 -5.96 6.74 -5.56
CA LEU A 43 -4.99 6.81 -4.47
C LEU A 43 -4.30 5.46 -4.36
N LEU A 44 -2.98 5.45 -4.47
CA LEU A 44 -2.13 4.33 -4.12
C LEU A 44 -1.71 4.47 -2.66
N ASP A 45 -1.86 3.41 -1.88
CA ASP A 45 -1.33 3.27 -0.52
C ASP A 45 -0.66 1.88 -0.41
N LEU A 46 0.61 1.84 -0.03
CA LEU A 46 1.38 0.60 0.10
C LEU A 46 1.21 0.03 1.52
N ASP A 47 0.20 -0.80 1.71
CA ASP A 47 -0.14 -1.35 3.02
C ASP A 47 0.99 -2.21 3.62
N ALA A 48 1.24 -2.03 4.91
CA ALA A 48 2.32 -2.67 5.67
C ALA A 48 3.72 -2.47 5.03
N PHE A 49 3.94 -1.34 4.34
CA PHE A 49 5.04 -1.12 3.41
C PHE A 49 6.41 -1.53 3.96
N PHE A 50 6.89 -0.93 5.06
CA PHE A 50 8.22 -1.24 5.58
C PHE A 50 8.37 -2.71 6.00
N ALA A 51 7.36 -3.27 6.67
CA ALA A 51 7.39 -4.67 7.07
C ALA A 51 7.39 -5.61 5.86
N SER A 52 6.69 -5.24 4.79
CA SER A 52 6.66 -6.00 3.54
C SER A 52 8.00 -5.96 2.80
N VAL A 53 8.70 -4.80 2.79
CA VAL A 53 10.06 -4.69 2.24
C VAL A 53 11.04 -5.55 3.04
N GLU A 54 10.92 -5.57 4.37
CA GLU A 54 11.75 -6.44 5.20
C GLU A 54 11.51 -7.92 4.89
N GLN A 55 10.25 -8.36 4.72
CA GLN A 55 9.93 -9.74 4.34
C GLN A 55 10.34 -10.07 2.89
N LEU A 56 10.45 -9.07 2.01
CA LEU A 56 10.97 -9.25 0.66
C LEU A 56 12.47 -9.53 0.66
N ASP A 57 13.24 -8.73 1.39
CA ASP A 57 14.69 -8.83 1.49
C ASP A 57 15.14 -10.00 2.38
N HIS A 58 14.29 -10.45 3.28
CA HIS A 58 14.49 -11.57 4.19
C HIS A 58 13.44 -12.66 3.98
N PRO A 59 13.58 -13.52 2.95
CA PRO A 59 12.58 -14.55 2.63
C PRO A 59 12.25 -15.48 3.80
N GLU A 60 13.17 -15.69 4.73
CA GLU A 60 13.00 -16.48 5.96
C GLU A 60 12.04 -15.83 6.98
N TRP A 61 11.68 -14.54 6.79
CA TRP A 61 10.72 -13.81 7.62
C TRP A 61 9.29 -13.85 7.05
N ARG A 62 9.11 -14.37 5.84
CA ARG A 62 7.79 -14.51 5.23
C ARG A 62 6.87 -15.39 6.08
N GLY A 63 5.65 -14.93 6.28
CA GLY A 63 4.66 -15.62 7.12
C GLY A 63 4.92 -15.51 8.62
N LYS A 64 5.97 -14.79 9.05
CA LYS A 64 6.26 -14.51 10.45
C LYS A 64 5.86 -13.08 10.83
N PRO A 65 5.47 -12.82 12.08
CA PRO A 65 5.21 -11.47 12.52
C PRO A 65 6.50 -10.65 12.53
N VAL A 66 6.50 -9.56 11.73
CA VAL A 66 7.60 -8.59 11.63
C VAL A 66 7.10 -7.23 12.09
N ILE A 67 7.87 -6.57 12.93
CA ILE A 67 7.58 -5.23 13.43
C ILE A 67 8.78 -4.34 13.12
N VAL A 68 8.52 -3.26 12.38
CA VAL A 68 9.50 -2.21 12.12
C VAL A 68 9.23 -1.05 13.06
N GLY A 69 10.23 -0.61 13.82
CA GLY A 69 10.03 0.50 14.73
C GLY A 69 11.15 0.70 15.74
N GLY A 70 10.94 1.67 16.62
CA GLY A 70 11.88 2.00 17.68
C GLY A 70 11.98 0.90 18.73
N SER A 71 13.13 0.86 19.44
CA SER A 71 13.42 -0.17 20.45
C SER A 71 12.31 -0.31 21.49
N PRO A 72 11.86 -1.55 21.82
CA PRO A 72 10.89 -1.79 22.87
C PRO A 72 11.42 -1.50 24.29
N HIS A 73 12.75 -1.43 24.46
CA HIS A 73 13.41 -1.09 25.74
C HIS A 73 13.59 0.41 25.93
N LYS A 74 13.16 1.23 24.95
CA LYS A 74 13.17 2.69 25.01
C LYS A 74 11.76 3.21 24.73
N ARG A 75 11.60 4.53 24.65
CA ARG A 75 10.32 5.18 24.25
C ARG A 75 10.10 5.07 22.73
N GLY A 76 10.19 3.84 22.19
CA GLY A 76 9.95 3.58 20.76
C GLY A 76 8.47 3.47 20.44
N VAL A 77 8.16 3.64 19.15
CA VAL A 77 6.85 3.38 18.56
C VAL A 77 6.99 2.44 17.38
N VAL A 78 5.95 1.69 17.08
CA VAL A 78 5.82 0.89 15.87
C VAL A 78 5.65 1.81 14.68
N SER A 79 6.54 1.72 13.70
CA SER A 79 6.38 2.40 12.41
C SER A 79 5.42 1.60 11.52
N THR A 80 5.67 0.29 11.37
CA THR A 80 4.84 -0.60 10.57
C THR A 80 4.83 -2.00 11.16
N ALA A 81 3.70 -2.69 11.06
CA ALA A 81 3.53 -4.09 11.45
C ALA A 81 3.08 -4.94 10.26
N SER A 82 3.68 -6.11 10.06
CA SER A 82 3.26 -7.07 9.04
C SER A 82 1.84 -7.59 9.33
N TYR A 83 1.18 -8.18 8.32
CA TYR A 83 -0.15 -8.77 8.51
C TYR A 83 -0.18 -9.84 9.60
N GLU A 84 0.90 -10.61 9.75
CA GLU A 84 1.05 -11.61 10.78
C GLU A 84 1.10 -10.97 12.17
N ALA A 85 1.82 -9.86 12.34
CA ALA A 85 1.88 -9.12 13.60
C ALA A 85 0.54 -8.44 13.93
N ARG A 86 -0.18 -7.92 12.91
CA ARG A 86 -1.50 -7.31 13.08
C ARG A 86 -2.55 -8.29 13.63
N LYS A 87 -2.42 -9.60 13.36
CA LYS A 87 -3.30 -10.63 13.95
C LYS A 87 -3.24 -10.70 15.47
N PHE A 88 -2.14 -10.23 16.06
CA PHE A 88 -1.96 -10.12 17.51
C PHE A 88 -2.35 -8.73 18.06
N GLY A 89 -2.97 -7.89 17.23
CA GLY A 89 -3.40 -6.54 17.62
C GLY A 89 -2.29 -5.49 17.57
N VAL A 90 -1.14 -5.79 16.96
CA VAL A 90 -0.07 -4.81 16.75
C VAL A 90 -0.42 -3.91 15.57
N HIS A 91 -0.22 -2.58 15.71
CA HIS A 91 -0.49 -1.59 14.66
C HIS A 91 0.51 -0.43 14.70
N SER A 92 0.56 0.35 13.63
CA SER A 92 1.39 1.56 13.52
C SER A 92 1.02 2.56 14.62
N ALA A 93 1.98 3.37 15.04
CA ALA A 93 1.91 4.33 16.14
C ALA A 93 1.72 3.72 17.55
N MET A 94 1.62 2.37 17.68
CA MET A 94 1.57 1.71 18.97
C MET A 94 2.91 1.86 19.72
N PRO A 95 2.91 2.09 21.05
CA PRO A 95 4.14 2.03 21.83
C PRO A 95 4.84 0.65 21.71
N SER A 96 6.14 0.65 21.41
CA SER A 96 6.91 -0.58 21.19
C SER A 96 6.85 -1.56 22.37
N ALA A 97 6.84 -1.04 23.60
CA ALA A 97 6.68 -1.83 24.81
C ALA A 97 5.32 -2.56 24.89
N THR A 98 4.27 -1.99 24.31
CA THR A 98 2.95 -2.63 24.21
C THR A 98 2.97 -3.70 23.12
N ALA A 99 3.53 -3.39 21.94
CA ALA A 99 3.61 -4.32 20.82
C ALA A 99 4.37 -5.61 21.20
N VAL A 100 5.48 -5.51 21.92
CA VAL A 100 6.24 -6.69 22.43
C VAL A 100 5.41 -7.55 23.37
N ARG A 101 4.53 -6.96 24.19
CA ARG A 101 3.65 -7.75 25.07
C ARG A 101 2.57 -8.49 24.29
N LEU A 102 2.07 -7.88 23.20
CA LEU A 102 1.06 -8.50 22.35
C LEU A 102 1.64 -9.59 21.44
N CYS A 103 2.85 -9.39 20.94
CA CYS A 103 3.52 -10.32 20.03
C CYS A 103 5.00 -10.51 20.44
N PRO A 104 5.28 -11.24 21.54
CA PRO A 104 6.65 -11.38 22.07
C PRO A 104 7.60 -12.16 21.17
N HIS A 105 7.07 -12.93 20.23
CA HIS A 105 7.83 -13.72 19.27
C HIS A 105 8.03 -13.01 17.92
N ALA A 106 7.62 -11.76 17.80
CA ALA A 106 7.80 -10.99 16.57
C ALA A 106 9.29 -10.73 16.29
N ILE A 107 9.64 -10.77 15.02
CA ILE A 107 10.92 -10.29 14.53
C ILE A 107 10.88 -8.77 14.57
N TRP A 108 11.86 -8.16 15.23
CA TRP A 108 11.94 -6.73 15.44
C TRP A 108 13.11 -6.12 14.68
N THR A 109 12.85 -5.10 13.86
CA THR A 109 13.89 -4.35 13.15
C THR A 109 13.70 -2.84 13.33
N SER A 110 14.82 -2.10 13.34
CA SER A 110 14.81 -0.64 13.46
C SER A 110 14.38 0.07 12.16
N GLY A 111 14.30 -0.67 11.06
CA GLY A 111 13.99 -0.13 9.74
C GLY A 111 15.23 0.35 8.97
N ARG A 112 15.11 0.30 7.63
CA ARG A 112 16.14 0.68 6.65
C ARG A 112 15.56 1.72 5.68
N TYR A 113 15.52 2.98 6.09
CA TYR A 113 14.81 4.02 5.37
C TYR A 113 15.30 4.22 3.92
N ASP A 114 16.61 4.08 3.69
CA ASP A 114 17.20 4.16 2.34
C ASP A 114 16.62 3.07 1.43
N ARG A 115 16.51 1.84 1.96
CA ARG A 115 15.92 0.71 1.23
C ARG A 115 14.43 0.92 0.93
N TYR A 116 13.70 1.50 1.87
CA TYR A 116 12.29 1.84 1.66
C TYR A 116 12.13 2.93 0.60
N SER A 117 13.01 3.92 0.57
CA SER A 117 13.01 4.96 -0.46
C SER A 117 13.30 4.40 -1.85
N GLU A 118 14.23 3.44 -1.99
CA GLU A 118 14.47 2.74 -3.25
C GLU A 118 13.22 2.00 -3.73
N MET A 119 12.57 1.23 -2.85
CA MET A 119 11.36 0.47 -3.21
C MET A 119 10.20 1.40 -3.55
N SER A 120 10.02 2.50 -2.81
CA SER A 120 9.05 3.54 -3.13
C SER A 120 9.30 4.10 -4.53
N ALA A 121 10.53 4.48 -4.85
CA ALA A 121 10.89 5.03 -6.14
C ALA A 121 10.58 4.06 -7.30
N LEU A 122 10.80 2.76 -7.11
CA LEU A 122 10.44 1.73 -8.09
C LEU A 122 8.92 1.69 -8.31
N VAL A 123 8.12 1.66 -7.25
CA VAL A 123 6.65 1.62 -7.34
C VAL A 123 6.11 2.89 -8.00
N MET A 124 6.62 4.06 -7.59
CA MET A 124 6.23 5.35 -8.18
C MET A 124 6.66 5.47 -9.65
N GLY A 125 7.76 4.81 -10.03
CA GLY A 125 8.19 4.67 -11.43
C GLY A 125 7.14 3.96 -12.28
N PHE A 126 6.66 2.79 -11.84
CA PHE A 126 5.58 2.08 -12.53
C PHE A 126 4.30 2.91 -12.65
N LEU A 127 3.94 3.65 -11.60
CA LEU A 127 2.77 4.51 -11.65
C LEU A 127 2.91 5.64 -12.68
N LYS A 128 4.12 6.22 -12.80
CA LYS A 128 4.44 7.26 -13.79
C LYS A 128 4.48 6.73 -15.22
N ASP A 129 4.75 5.45 -15.41
CA ASP A 129 4.70 4.81 -16.73
C ASP A 129 3.25 4.66 -17.22
N GLU A 130 2.27 4.54 -16.29
CA GLU A 130 0.85 4.44 -16.62
C GLU A 130 0.20 5.81 -16.83
N THR A 131 0.60 6.83 -16.06
CA THR A 131 0.07 8.19 -16.16
C THR A 131 1.12 9.23 -15.79
N PRO A 132 1.24 10.36 -16.56
CA PRO A 132 2.17 11.44 -16.22
C PRO A 132 1.70 12.29 -15.02
N LEU A 133 0.43 12.19 -14.62
CA LEU A 133 -0.14 12.93 -13.51
C LEU A 133 -0.14 12.10 -12.24
N VAL A 134 1.00 12.10 -11.55
CA VAL A 134 1.21 11.45 -10.27
C VAL A 134 1.67 12.49 -9.27
N GLU A 135 0.98 12.57 -8.14
CA GLU A 135 1.33 13.40 -6.98
C GLU A 135 1.67 12.48 -5.80
N GLN A 136 2.96 12.31 -5.56
CA GLN A 136 3.44 11.55 -4.40
C GLN A 136 3.31 12.40 -3.14
N VAL A 137 2.55 11.92 -2.13
CA VAL A 137 2.30 12.62 -0.86
C VAL A 137 3.18 12.09 0.28
N SER A 138 3.54 10.82 0.22
CA SER A 138 4.45 10.20 1.21
C SER A 138 5.34 9.16 0.54
N ILE A 139 6.12 8.44 1.33
CA ILE A 139 6.98 7.34 0.84
C ILE A 139 6.18 6.15 0.32
N ASP A 140 4.93 6.00 0.76
CA ASP A 140 4.04 4.88 0.49
C ASP A 140 2.69 5.28 -0.14
N GLU A 141 2.46 6.60 -0.35
CA GLU A 141 1.19 7.11 -0.88
C GLU A 141 1.38 8.01 -2.08
N ALA A 142 0.50 7.88 -3.08
CA ALA A 142 0.43 8.77 -4.23
C ALA A 142 -0.97 8.88 -4.80
N PHE A 143 -1.39 10.09 -5.18
CA PHE A 143 -2.53 10.29 -6.07
C PHE A 143 -2.10 10.20 -7.52
N PHE A 144 -3.01 9.71 -8.37
CA PHE A 144 -2.78 9.61 -9.81
C PHE A 144 -4.08 9.78 -10.59
N ASP A 145 -3.97 10.38 -11.79
CA ASP A 145 -5.12 10.63 -12.68
C ASP A 145 -5.12 9.59 -13.81
N ILE A 146 -6.17 8.78 -13.87
CA ILE A 146 -6.42 7.77 -14.91
C ILE A 146 -7.68 8.09 -15.73
N THR A 147 -8.04 9.37 -15.82
CA THR A 147 -9.22 9.80 -16.60
C THR A 147 -9.11 9.29 -18.02
N PRO A 148 -10.11 8.53 -18.52
CA PRO A 148 -10.10 7.96 -19.87
C PRO A 148 -9.92 9.03 -20.96
N GLY A 149 -9.15 8.72 -22.00
CA GLY A 149 -8.90 9.59 -23.13
C GLY A 149 -7.92 10.74 -22.88
N ARG A 150 -7.45 10.94 -21.63
CA ARG A 150 -6.52 12.02 -21.32
C ARG A 150 -5.07 11.66 -21.65
N PHE A 151 -4.73 10.37 -21.58
CA PHE A 151 -3.38 9.84 -21.78
C PHE A 151 -3.38 8.57 -22.64
N SER A 152 -4.30 8.43 -23.62
CA SER A 152 -4.21 7.33 -24.57
C SER A 152 -2.88 7.44 -25.32
N LYS A 153 -1.98 6.48 -25.09
CA LYS A 153 -0.82 6.30 -25.94
C LYS A 153 -1.37 6.00 -27.33
N GLU A 154 -1.23 6.95 -28.27
CA GLU A 154 -1.45 6.66 -29.68
C GLU A 154 -0.46 5.53 -30.05
N ASN A 155 -1.04 4.38 -30.45
CA ASN A 155 -0.28 3.26 -31.03
C ASN A 155 0.22 3.63 -32.43
#